data_946df5f8407430cd5bb93e0bbecaf600
#
_entry.id   946df5f8407430cd5bb93e0bbecaf600
#
_cell.length_a   1.000
_cell.length_b   1.000
_cell.length_c   1.000
_cell.angle_alpha   90.00
_cell.angle_beta   90.00
_cell.angle_gamma   90.00
#
_symmetry.space_group_name_H-M   'P 1'
#
loop_
_entity.id
_entity.type
_entity.pdbx_description
1 polymer ?
#
loop_
_entity_poly.entity_id
_entity_poly.type
_entity_poly.pdbx_seq_one_letter_code
_entity_poly.pdbx_strand_id
1 'polypeptide(L)'
;MQRLNTLLPVLAAGIALVTDWAIPDSSLHPAANRPYFLLVMAVALALTAVLFLAGFAAPAFQKKYSGKAPFYTGILLFLCVLNILTAKTATLPVLYFPSLDRVFGVLVEDAAFLGKCLLYSLRLQVTGWVSGAVAGVLTGVAIGFSKGARYWIYPLVRVLGPIPSTAWIPLAMISFPTVVSASAFLIALAVWFPTSVLTASGLSSIPNAYFEAAATLVASNRYPLWQLRI
;
A
#
# COMPACT_ATOMS: atom_id res chain seq x y z
N MET A 1 -23.45 27.84 -1.95
CA MET A 1 -22.19 27.16 -1.60
C MET A 1 -22.02 25.80 -2.30
N GLN A 2 -23.01 24.88 -2.28
CA GLN A 2 -22.84 23.54 -2.88
C GLN A 2 -22.51 23.55 -4.38
N ARG A 3 -23.16 24.40 -5.18
CA ARG A 3 -22.89 24.53 -6.63
C ARG A 3 -21.51 25.10 -6.92
N LEU A 4 -21.05 26.04 -6.10
CA LEU A 4 -19.71 26.59 -6.23
C LEU A 4 -18.65 25.52 -6.01
N ASN A 5 -18.81 24.70 -4.96
CA ASN A 5 -17.88 23.61 -4.69
C ASN A 5 -17.80 22.59 -5.84
N THR A 6 -18.94 22.26 -6.46
CA THR A 6 -18.95 21.30 -7.59
C THR A 6 -18.39 21.87 -8.88
N LEU A 7 -18.27 23.18 -9.02
CA LEU A 7 -17.63 23.84 -10.15
C LEU A 7 -16.09 23.86 -10.03
N LEU A 8 -15.56 23.84 -8.80
CA LEU A 8 -14.11 23.95 -8.55
C LEU A 8 -13.28 22.89 -9.28
N PRO A 9 -13.64 21.57 -9.31
CA PRO A 9 -12.87 20.58 -10.06
C PRO A 9 -12.85 20.85 -11.58
N VAL A 10 -13.97 21.37 -12.12
CA VAL A 10 -14.05 21.73 -13.55
C VAL A 10 -13.08 22.85 -13.87
N LEU A 11 -13.07 23.89 -13.02
CA LEU A 11 -12.13 25.02 -13.18
C LEU A 11 -10.68 24.57 -13.02
N ALA A 12 -10.39 23.70 -12.05
CA ALA A 12 -9.02 23.19 -11.84
C ALA A 12 -8.52 22.38 -13.05
N ALA A 13 -9.36 21.51 -13.61
CA ALA A 13 -9.01 20.75 -14.81
C ALA A 13 -8.84 21.67 -16.02
N GLY A 14 -9.70 22.70 -16.17
CA GLY A 14 -9.58 23.72 -17.21
C GLY A 14 -8.28 24.51 -17.10
N ILE A 15 -7.93 24.95 -15.91
CA ILE A 15 -6.66 25.67 -15.64
C ILE A 15 -5.47 24.77 -16.01
N ALA A 16 -5.50 23.48 -15.61
CA ALA A 16 -4.42 22.55 -15.93
C ALA A 16 -4.24 22.37 -17.44
N LEU A 17 -5.34 22.28 -18.21
CA LEU A 17 -5.29 22.21 -19.68
C LEU A 17 -4.75 23.50 -20.31
N VAL A 18 -5.23 24.65 -19.85
CA VAL A 18 -4.79 25.94 -20.38
C VAL A 18 -3.31 26.18 -20.10
N THR A 19 -2.85 25.87 -18.90
CA THR A 19 -1.43 26.01 -18.53
C THR A 19 -0.55 25.06 -19.33
N ASP A 20 -1.02 23.83 -19.55
CA ASP A 20 -0.27 22.85 -20.34
C ASP A 20 -0.12 23.27 -21.81
N TRP A 21 -1.19 23.80 -22.39
CA TRP A 21 -1.19 24.30 -23.77
C TRP A 21 -0.40 25.60 -23.94
N ALA A 22 -0.52 26.55 -22.99
CA ALA A 22 0.04 27.88 -23.12
C ALA A 22 1.55 27.94 -22.82
N ILE A 23 2.06 27.02 -21.98
CA ILE A 23 3.47 27.02 -21.57
C ILE A 23 4.19 25.87 -22.29
N PRO A 24 5.22 26.16 -23.12
CA PRO A 24 6.00 25.14 -23.80
C PRO A 24 6.79 24.28 -22.79
N ASP A 25 7.05 23.02 -23.16
CA ASP A 25 7.85 22.13 -22.35
C ASP A 25 9.32 22.55 -22.33
N SER A 26 9.97 22.30 -21.21
CA SER A 26 11.40 22.55 -21.05
C SER A 26 12.22 21.60 -21.93
N SER A 27 13.23 22.11 -22.60
CA SER A 27 14.18 21.32 -23.41
C SER A 27 14.98 20.31 -22.60
N LEU A 28 14.97 20.39 -21.27
CA LEU A 28 15.67 19.46 -20.37
C LEU A 28 14.91 18.14 -20.18
N HIS A 29 13.63 18.10 -20.51
CA HIS A 29 12.84 16.88 -20.45
C HIS A 29 12.81 16.18 -21.81
N PRO A 30 13.09 14.86 -21.88
CA PRO A 30 12.85 14.09 -23.09
C PRO A 30 11.37 14.21 -23.49
N ALA A 31 11.10 14.57 -24.73
CA ALA A 31 9.73 14.64 -25.23
C ALA A 31 9.03 13.27 -25.07
N ALA A 32 7.82 13.29 -24.56
CA ALA A 32 6.97 12.13 -24.57
C ALA A 32 6.44 11.89 -26.00
N ASN A 33 6.22 10.62 -26.38
CA ASN A 33 5.71 10.27 -27.71
C ASN A 33 4.30 10.86 -27.97
N ARG A 34 3.54 11.12 -26.92
CA ARG A 34 2.20 11.68 -26.97
C ARG A 34 1.95 12.60 -25.76
N PRO A 35 1.04 13.58 -25.88
CA PRO A 35 0.69 14.49 -24.77
C PRO A 35 -0.27 13.79 -23.80
N TYR A 36 0.22 12.83 -23.05
CA TYR A 36 -0.58 12.01 -22.13
C TYR A 36 -1.20 12.83 -21.00
N PHE A 37 -0.46 13.81 -20.46
CA PHE A 37 -0.99 14.69 -19.41
C PHE A 37 -2.20 15.48 -19.90
N LEU A 38 -2.12 16.05 -21.10
CA LEU A 38 -3.21 16.77 -21.74
C LEU A 38 -4.43 15.86 -21.94
N LEU A 39 -4.22 14.62 -22.39
CA LEU A 39 -5.30 13.63 -22.54
C LEU A 39 -5.96 13.31 -21.21
N VAL A 40 -5.17 13.07 -20.14
CA VAL A 40 -5.68 12.79 -18.80
C VAL A 40 -6.47 13.96 -18.25
N MET A 41 -5.97 15.19 -18.42
CA MET A 41 -6.68 16.39 -17.97
C MET A 41 -7.93 16.67 -18.79
N ALA A 42 -7.95 16.39 -20.10
CA ALA A 42 -9.14 16.50 -20.95
C ALA A 42 -10.23 15.52 -20.49
N VAL A 43 -9.86 14.28 -20.19
CA VAL A 43 -10.79 13.27 -19.63
C VAL A 43 -11.28 13.71 -18.24
N ALA A 44 -10.40 14.23 -17.40
CA ALA A 44 -10.76 14.76 -16.07
C ALA A 44 -11.74 15.94 -16.19
N LEU A 45 -11.50 16.86 -17.14
CA LEU A 45 -12.41 17.96 -17.42
C LEU A 45 -13.78 17.46 -17.88
N ALA A 46 -13.83 16.54 -18.85
CA ALA A 46 -15.06 15.96 -19.34
C ALA A 46 -15.84 15.25 -18.20
N LEU A 47 -15.15 14.44 -17.40
CA LEU A 47 -15.77 13.72 -16.29
C LEU A 47 -16.31 14.68 -15.22
N THR A 48 -15.52 15.66 -14.81
CA THR A 48 -15.94 16.64 -13.78
C THR A 48 -17.08 17.53 -14.30
N ALA A 49 -17.09 17.90 -15.59
CA ALA A 49 -18.18 18.62 -16.24
C ALA A 49 -19.47 17.78 -16.27
N VAL A 50 -19.40 16.50 -16.64
CA VAL A 50 -20.55 15.58 -16.61
C VAL A 50 -21.09 15.43 -15.19
N LEU A 51 -20.23 15.27 -14.18
CA LEU A 51 -20.64 15.18 -12.77
C LEU A 51 -21.28 16.48 -12.27
N PHE A 52 -20.77 17.63 -12.70
CA PHE A 52 -21.36 18.93 -12.42
C PHE A 52 -22.76 19.06 -13.04
N LEU A 53 -22.91 18.71 -14.33
CA LEU A 53 -24.19 18.73 -15.04
C LEU A 53 -25.19 17.74 -14.44
N ALA A 54 -24.75 16.52 -14.09
CA ALA A 54 -25.59 15.53 -13.43
C ALA A 54 -26.16 16.03 -12.09
N GLY A 55 -25.43 16.91 -11.40
CA GLY A 55 -25.88 17.58 -10.18
C GLY A 55 -27.13 18.45 -10.37
N PHE A 56 -27.42 18.94 -11.60
CA PHE A 56 -28.66 19.67 -11.88
C PHE A 56 -29.88 18.75 -11.96
N ALA A 57 -29.68 17.51 -12.44
CA ALA A 57 -30.74 16.51 -12.56
C ALA A 57 -31.06 15.78 -11.25
N ALA A 58 -30.07 15.67 -10.33
CA ALA A 58 -30.18 14.88 -9.11
C ALA A 58 -29.64 15.65 -7.87
N PRO A 59 -30.50 16.38 -7.11
CA PRO A 59 -30.05 17.18 -5.95
C PRO A 59 -29.37 16.37 -4.85
N ALA A 60 -29.81 15.13 -4.63
CA ALA A 60 -29.17 14.22 -3.66
C ALA A 60 -27.73 13.86 -4.05
N PHE A 61 -27.49 13.62 -5.34
CA PHE A 61 -26.17 13.39 -5.90
C PHE A 61 -25.28 14.64 -5.76
N GLN A 62 -25.83 15.82 -6.05
CA GLN A 62 -25.10 17.08 -5.93
C GLN A 62 -24.60 17.31 -4.50
N LYS A 63 -25.42 17.02 -3.48
CA LYS A 63 -25.02 17.13 -2.07
C LYS A 63 -23.84 16.20 -1.75
N LYS A 64 -23.89 14.95 -2.21
CA LYS A 64 -22.82 13.96 -2.01
C LYS A 64 -21.53 14.35 -2.76
N TYR A 65 -21.65 14.82 -3.99
CA TYR A 65 -20.51 15.23 -4.81
C TYR A 65 -19.85 16.50 -4.28
N SER A 66 -20.65 17.52 -3.85
CA SER A 66 -20.12 18.77 -3.32
C SER A 66 -19.24 18.61 -2.09
N GLY A 67 -19.48 17.55 -1.28
CA GLY A 67 -18.63 17.24 -0.14
C GLY A 67 -17.25 16.69 -0.52
N LYS A 68 -17.13 16.05 -1.70
CA LYS A 68 -15.87 15.48 -2.22
C LYS A 68 -15.17 16.39 -3.24
N ALA A 69 -15.87 17.35 -3.79
CA ALA A 69 -15.37 18.21 -4.86
C ALA A 69 -14.09 18.98 -4.47
N PRO A 70 -13.92 19.54 -3.25
CA PRO A 70 -12.67 20.18 -2.86
C PRO A 70 -11.47 19.24 -2.89
N PHE A 71 -11.66 17.96 -2.54
CA PHE A 71 -10.60 16.95 -2.60
C PHE A 71 -10.16 16.68 -4.04
N TYR A 72 -11.11 16.52 -4.96
CA TYR A 72 -10.78 16.34 -6.39
C TYR A 72 -10.11 17.60 -6.97
N THR A 73 -10.54 18.78 -6.56
CA THR A 73 -9.89 20.05 -6.92
C THR A 73 -8.43 20.07 -6.46
N GLY A 74 -8.19 19.68 -5.21
CA GLY A 74 -6.84 19.61 -4.65
C GLY A 74 -5.93 18.66 -5.44
N ILE A 75 -6.42 17.48 -5.84
CA ILE A 75 -5.67 16.53 -6.67
C ILE A 75 -5.34 17.14 -8.05
N LEU A 76 -6.33 17.75 -8.73
CA LEU A 76 -6.13 18.33 -10.05
C LEU A 76 -5.15 19.50 -10.03
N LEU A 77 -5.25 20.37 -9.01
CA LEU A 77 -4.29 21.47 -8.83
C LEU A 77 -2.91 20.94 -8.48
N PHE A 78 -2.79 19.92 -7.66
CA PHE A 78 -1.52 19.29 -7.34
C PHE A 78 -0.84 18.71 -8.59
N LEU A 79 -1.59 18.00 -9.45
CA LEU A 79 -1.07 17.51 -10.71
C LEU A 79 -0.68 18.64 -11.67
N CYS A 80 -1.45 19.73 -11.71
CA CYS A 80 -1.12 20.92 -12.48
C CYS A 80 0.21 21.54 -12.01
N VAL A 81 0.37 21.74 -10.72
CA VAL A 81 1.60 22.29 -10.12
C VAL A 81 2.79 21.36 -10.38
N LEU A 82 2.62 20.05 -10.21
CA LEU A 82 3.67 19.10 -10.55
C LEU A 82 4.06 19.17 -12.03
N ASN A 83 3.10 19.26 -12.94
CA ASN A 83 3.39 19.39 -14.36
C ASN A 83 4.18 20.66 -14.67
N ILE A 84 3.82 21.79 -14.04
CA ILE A 84 4.57 23.05 -14.19
C ILE A 84 6.00 22.90 -13.66
N LEU A 85 6.18 22.33 -12.48
CA LEU A 85 7.50 22.19 -11.84
C LEU A 85 8.40 21.16 -12.54
N THR A 86 7.82 20.16 -13.18
CA THR A 86 8.56 19.11 -13.90
C THR A 86 8.67 19.44 -15.39
N ALA A 87 7.61 19.33 -16.16
CA ALA A 87 7.62 19.42 -17.62
C ALA A 87 7.91 20.84 -18.13
N LYS A 88 7.32 21.88 -17.51
CA LYS A 88 7.39 23.26 -18.07
C LYS A 88 8.63 24.02 -17.61
N THR A 89 8.93 24.01 -16.31
CA THR A 89 10.04 24.81 -15.76
C THR A 89 11.30 24.01 -15.45
N ALA A 90 11.20 22.68 -15.37
CA ALA A 90 12.29 21.78 -14.97
C ALA A 90 13.01 22.24 -13.67
N THR A 91 12.27 22.87 -12.75
CA THR A 91 12.81 23.27 -11.45
C THR A 91 13.13 22.10 -10.55
N LEU A 92 12.39 20.99 -10.74
CA LEU A 92 12.70 19.72 -10.08
C LEU A 92 13.67 18.90 -10.93
N PRO A 93 14.69 18.27 -10.31
CA PRO A 93 15.67 17.48 -11.05
C PRO A 93 15.01 16.35 -11.86
N VAL A 94 15.23 16.35 -13.18
CA VAL A 94 14.63 15.40 -14.14
C VAL A 94 14.86 13.93 -13.77
N LEU A 95 16.01 13.64 -13.16
CA LEU A 95 16.38 12.26 -12.77
C LEU A 95 15.44 11.68 -11.71
N TYR A 96 14.96 12.50 -10.78
CA TYR A 96 14.10 12.07 -9.67
C TYR A 96 12.62 12.40 -9.89
N PHE A 97 12.34 13.40 -10.71
CA PHE A 97 11.00 13.90 -10.99
C PHE A 97 10.74 13.94 -12.51
N PRO A 98 10.45 12.78 -13.13
CA PRO A 98 10.08 12.74 -14.54
C PRO A 98 8.79 13.52 -14.80
N SER A 99 8.61 14.04 -16.01
CA SER A 99 7.37 14.70 -16.41
C SER A 99 6.18 13.76 -16.29
N LEU A 100 4.99 14.29 -16.00
CA LEU A 100 3.76 13.51 -15.90
C LEU A 100 3.41 12.83 -17.24
N ASP A 101 3.72 13.48 -18.37
CA ASP A 101 3.57 12.86 -19.70
C ASP A 101 4.36 11.56 -19.81
N ARG A 102 5.60 11.56 -19.32
CA ARG A 102 6.44 10.35 -19.33
C ARG A 102 5.92 9.28 -18.38
N VAL A 103 5.46 9.67 -17.19
CA VAL A 103 4.86 8.72 -16.23
C VAL A 103 3.63 8.06 -16.81
N PHE A 104 2.70 8.83 -17.38
CA PHE A 104 1.50 8.27 -18.02
C PHE A 104 1.83 7.51 -19.31
N GLY A 105 2.84 7.98 -20.06
CA GLY A 105 3.34 7.28 -21.24
C GLY A 105 3.81 5.87 -20.93
N VAL A 106 4.66 5.71 -19.94
CA VAL A 106 5.15 4.39 -19.48
C VAL A 106 4.00 3.49 -19.02
N LEU A 107 2.99 4.03 -18.33
CA LEU A 107 1.83 3.25 -17.92
C LEU A 107 1.04 2.66 -19.09
N VAL A 108 1.01 3.36 -20.23
CA VAL A 108 0.26 2.93 -21.43
C VAL A 108 1.15 2.12 -22.36
N GLU A 109 2.34 2.62 -22.67
CA GLU A 109 3.25 2.03 -23.68
C GLU A 109 3.89 0.74 -23.15
N ASP A 110 4.27 0.72 -21.86
CA ASP A 110 4.92 -0.43 -21.23
C ASP A 110 3.98 -1.27 -20.35
N ALA A 111 2.66 -1.16 -20.54
CA ALA A 111 1.66 -1.82 -19.69
C ALA A 111 1.88 -3.33 -19.56
N ALA A 112 2.28 -4.01 -20.64
CA ALA A 112 2.55 -5.44 -20.62
C ALA A 112 3.79 -5.79 -19.79
N PHE A 113 4.83 -4.97 -19.85
CA PHE A 113 6.04 -5.12 -19.04
C PHE A 113 5.74 -4.84 -17.56
N LEU A 114 5.05 -3.74 -17.27
CA LEU A 114 4.62 -3.40 -15.92
C LEU A 114 3.72 -4.47 -15.31
N GLY A 115 2.82 -5.06 -16.12
CA GLY A 115 1.98 -6.18 -15.69
C GLY A 115 2.80 -7.40 -15.28
N LYS A 116 3.84 -7.74 -16.04
CA LYS A 116 4.79 -8.81 -15.66
C LYS A 116 5.52 -8.47 -14.36
N CYS A 117 6.06 -7.26 -14.24
CA CYS A 117 6.74 -6.81 -13.02
C CYS A 117 5.82 -6.87 -11.80
N LEU A 118 4.56 -6.44 -11.96
CA LEU A 118 3.56 -6.51 -10.90
C LEU A 118 3.29 -7.97 -10.47
N LEU A 119 3.10 -8.88 -11.41
CA LEU A 119 2.88 -10.30 -11.11
C LEU A 119 4.06 -10.94 -10.39
N TYR A 120 5.29 -10.66 -10.81
CA TYR A 120 6.48 -11.14 -10.11
C TYR A 120 6.59 -10.57 -8.69
N SER A 121 6.31 -9.27 -8.52
CA SER A 121 6.33 -8.62 -7.22
C SER A 121 5.24 -9.18 -6.30
N LEU A 122 4.02 -9.38 -6.81
CA LEU A 122 2.93 -10.00 -6.05
C LEU A 122 3.25 -11.43 -5.65
N ARG A 123 3.80 -12.24 -6.56
CA ARG A 123 4.22 -13.60 -6.24
C ARG A 123 5.25 -13.62 -5.12
N LEU A 124 6.26 -12.75 -5.20
CA LEU A 124 7.30 -12.62 -4.17
C LEU A 124 6.70 -12.18 -2.84
N GLN A 125 5.84 -11.16 -2.87
CA GLN A 125 5.16 -10.64 -1.69
C GLN A 125 4.29 -11.70 -1.01
N VAL A 126 3.45 -12.42 -1.78
CA VAL A 126 2.56 -13.45 -1.25
C VAL A 126 3.35 -14.63 -0.67
N THR A 127 4.39 -15.10 -1.37
CA THR A 127 5.21 -16.22 -0.87
C THR A 127 5.92 -15.85 0.43
N GLY A 128 6.53 -14.67 0.52
CA GLY A 128 7.17 -14.18 1.74
C GLY A 128 6.16 -13.96 2.87
N TRP A 129 5.02 -13.33 2.57
CA TRP A 129 3.98 -13.05 3.55
C TRP A 129 3.36 -14.32 4.13
N VAL A 130 2.96 -15.26 3.29
CA VAL A 130 2.35 -16.53 3.73
C VAL A 130 3.33 -17.34 4.58
N SER A 131 4.58 -17.49 4.12
CA SER A 131 5.59 -18.23 4.88
C SER A 131 5.91 -17.58 6.23
N GLY A 132 6.01 -16.25 6.26
CA GLY A 132 6.21 -15.49 7.50
C GLY A 132 5.02 -15.58 8.46
N ALA A 133 3.80 -15.49 7.93
CA ALA A 133 2.57 -15.61 8.72
C ALA A 133 2.42 -17.01 9.33
N VAL A 134 2.61 -18.06 8.53
CA VAL A 134 2.53 -19.46 9.01
C VAL A 134 3.60 -19.70 10.09
N ALA A 135 4.86 -19.36 9.82
CA ALA A 135 5.93 -19.50 10.80
C ALA A 135 5.65 -18.68 12.06
N GLY A 136 5.11 -17.46 11.91
CA GLY A 136 4.76 -16.58 13.03
C GLY A 136 3.65 -17.14 13.89
N VAL A 137 2.57 -17.64 13.29
CA VAL A 137 1.47 -18.29 14.04
C VAL A 137 2.00 -19.52 14.80
N LEU A 138 2.73 -20.41 14.12
CA LEU A 138 3.29 -21.60 14.75
C LEU A 138 4.21 -21.25 15.94
N THR A 139 5.10 -20.28 15.74
CA THR A 139 5.99 -19.79 16.81
C THR A 139 5.19 -19.16 17.94
N GLY A 140 4.22 -18.32 17.63
CA GLY A 140 3.37 -17.66 18.64
C GLY A 140 2.52 -18.65 19.44
N VAL A 141 1.98 -19.68 18.79
CA VAL A 141 1.26 -20.79 19.44
C VAL A 141 2.22 -21.56 20.37
N ALA A 142 3.42 -21.91 19.88
CA ALA A 142 4.42 -22.59 20.71
C ALA A 142 4.79 -21.77 21.96
N ILE A 143 5.00 -20.46 21.82
CA ILE A 143 5.26 -19.54 22.94
C ILE A 143 4.05 -19.46 23.88
N GLY A 144 2.83 -19.46 23.33
CA GLY A 144 1.59 -19.37 24.11
C GLY A 144 1.36 -20.58 24.99
N PHE A 145 1.59 -21.80 24.48
CA PHE A 145 1.25 -23.06 25.15
C PHE A 145 2.43 -23.74 25.85
N SER A 146 3.68 -23.49 25.47
CA SER A 146 4.85 -24.16 26.02
C SER A 146 5.70 -23.23 26.89
N LYS A 147 5.91 -23.60 28.16
CA LYS A 147 6.82 -22.89 29.07
C LYS A 147 8.27 -22.87 28.55
N GLY A 148 8.72 -23.99 27.95
CA GLY A 148 10.04 -24.08 27.34
C GLY A 148 10.21 -23.19 26.12
N ALA A 149 9.24 -23.18 25.19
CA ALA A 149 9.27 -22.29 24.05
C ALA A 149 9.20 -20.81 24.47
N ARG A 150 8.39 -20.48 25.47
CA ARG A 150 8.33 -19.14 26.06
C ARG A 150 9.65 -18.72 26.66
N TYR A 151 10.35 -19.61 27.36
CA TYR A 151 11.63 -19.30 27.97
C TYR A 151 12.75 -19.04 26.95
N TRP A 152 12.83 -19.88 25.89
CA TRP A 152 13.92 -19.81 24.93
C TRP A 152 13.62 -18.93 23.71
N ILE A 153 12.41 -19.00 23.16
CA ILE A 153 12.08 -18.36 21.87
C ILE A 153 11.59 -16.92 22.08
N TYR A 154 10.78 -16.67 23.12
CA TYR A 154 10.18 -15.35 23.31
C TYR A 154 11.19 -14.22 23.50
N PRO A 155 12.29 -14.37 24.28
CA PRO A 155 13.31 -13.35 24.38
C PRO A 155 13.98 -13.05 23.02
N LEU A 156 14.24 -14.10 22.22
CA LEU A 156 14.83 -13.92 20.89
C LEU A 156 13.92 -13.11 19.98
N VAL A 157 12.63 -13.47 19.89
CA VAL A 157 11.64 -12.73 19.09
C VAL A 157 11.55 -11.28 19.56
N ARG A 158 11.59 -11.04 20.89
CA ARG A 158 11.48 -9.70 21.47
C ARG A 158 12.71 -8.83 21.22
N VAL A 159 13.89 -9.41 21.17
CA VAL A 159 15.15 -8.69 20.87
C VAL A 159 15.31 -8.45 19.39
N LEU A 160 14.98 -9.43 18.54
CA LEU A 160 15.15 -9.35 17.10
C LEU A 160 14.03 -8.53 16.42
N GLY A 161 12.84 -8.50 17.01
CA GLY A 161 11.67 -7.82 16.47
C GLY A 161 11.84 -6.32 16.18
N PRO A 162 12.47 -5.52 17.07
CA PRO A 162 12.74 -4.11 16.84
C PRO A 162 13.76 -3.83 15.72
N ILE A 163 14.55 -4.83 15.30
CA ILE A 163 15.55 -4.66 14.25
C ILE A 163 14.81 -4.58 12.90
N PRO A 164 14.92 -3.48 12.12
CA PRO A 164 14.32 -3.38 10.82
C PRO A 164 14.75 -4.54 9.91
N SER A 165 13.79 -5.13 9.17
CA SER A 165 14.10 -6.24 8.25
C SER A 165 15.15 -5.86 7.20
N THR A 166 15.25 -4.59 6.84
CA THR A 166 16.28 -4.06 5.93
C THR A 166 17.70 -4.18 6.46
N ALA A 167 17.90 -4.18 7.79
CA ALA A 167 19.22 -4.39 8.39
C ALA A 167 19.78 -5.81 8.14
N TRP A 168 18.89 -6.76 7.80
CA TRP A 168 19.26 -8.14 7.49
C TRP A 168 19.65 -8.37 6.03
N ILE A 169 19.54 -7.32 5.15
CA ILE A 169 19.85 -7.45 3.71
C ILE A 169 21.24 -8.04 3.47
N PRO A 170 22.35 -7.55 4.05
CA PRO A 170 23.67 -8.10 3.79
C PRO A 170 23.77 -9.57 4.15
N LEU A 171 23.21 -9.96 5.29
CA LEU A 171 23.23 -11.36 5.74
C LEU A 171 22.37 -12.25 4.82
N ALA A 172 21.19 -11.79 4.44
CA ALA A 172 20.31 -12.52 3.54
C ALA A 172 20.97 -12.72 2.16
N MET A 173 21.62 -11.69 1.62
CA MET A 173 22.29 -11.77 0.32
C MET A 173 23.45 -12.77 0.30
N ILE A 174 24.14 -12.97 1.42
CA ILE A 174 25.22 -13.96 1.54
C ILE A 174 24.65 -15.37 1.79
N SER A 175 23.55 -15.48 2.54
CA SER A 175 23.02 -16.77 3.00
C SER A 175 22.14 -17.49 1.97
N PHE A 176 21.56 -16.78 1.04
CA PHE A 176 20.64 -17.36 0.04
C PHE A 176 21.22 -17.40 -1.36
N PRO A 177 20.93 -18.46 -2.14
CA PRO A 177 21.52 -18.66 -3.47
C PRO A 177 20.99 -17.68 -4.52
N THR A 178 19.84 -17.06 -4.30
CA THR A 178 19.22 -16.12 -5.25
C THR A 178 18.67 -14.89 -4.55
N VAL A 179 18.67 -13.75 -5.25
CA VAL A 179 18.06 -12.50 -4.77
C VAL A 179 16.58 -12.68 -4.43
N VAL A 180 15.87 -13.51 -5.21
CA VAL A 180 14.44 -13.80 -4.99
C VAL A 180 14.23 -14.52 -3.67
N SER A 181 15.03 -15.54 -3.36
CA SER A 181 14.92 -16.27 -2.08
C SER A 181 15.33 -15.40 -0.89
N ALA A 182 16.37 -14.57 -1.03
CA ALA A 182 16.77 -13.60 -0.02
C ALA A 182 15.65 -12.59 0.26
N SER A 183 15.02 -12.05 -0.80
CA SER A 183 13.91 -11.11 -0.67
C SER A 183 12.67 -11.75 -0.03
N ALA A 184 12.32 -12.99 -0.44
CA ALA A 184 11.22 -13.73 0.17
C ALA A 184 11.45 -13.97 1.67
N PHE A 185 12.69 -14.31 2.06
CA PHE A 185 13.09 -14.45 3.46
C PHE A 185 12.95 -13.14 4.24
N LEU A 186 13.39 -12.01 3.68
CA LEU A 186 13.27 -10.70 4.35
C LEU A 186 11.81 -10.28 4.55
N ILE A 187 10.94 -10.55 3.57
CA ILE A 187 9.50 -10.32 3.71
C ILE A 187 8.92 -11.25 4.78
N ALA A 188 9.30 -12.53 4.76
CA ALA A 188 8.86 -13.50 5.75
C ALA A 188 9.30 -13.11 7.16
N LEU A 189 10.52 -12.65 7.33
CA LEU A 189 11.07 -12.18 8.60
C LEU A 189 10.29 -10.98 9.14
N ALA A 190 9.98 -10.00 8.27
CA ALA A 190 9.20 -8.82 8.63
C ALA A 190 7.78 -9.16 9.12
N VAL A 191 7.18 -10.22 8.58
CA VAL A 191 5.85 -10.70 8.96
C VAL A 191 5.93 -11.62 10.18
N TRP A 192 6.96 -12.45 10.27
CA TRP A 192 7.12 -13.45 11.31
C TRP A 192 7.17 -12.85 12.72
N PHE A 193 7.96 -11.79 12.94
CA PHE A 193 8.10 -11.17 14.24
C PHE A 193 6.77 -10.66 14.82
N PRO A 194 6.05 -9.72 14.16
CA PRO A 194 4.80 -9.22 14.71
C PRO A 194 3.75 -10.31 14.87
N THR A 195 3.66 -11.25 13.91
CA THR A 195 2.70 -12.36 13.97
C THR A 195 2.98 -13.26 15.18
N SER A 196 4.24 -13.58 15.45
CA SER A 196 4.62 -14.40 16.63
C SER A 196 4.22 -13.73 17.94
N VAL A 197 4.53 -12.43 18.07
CA VAL A 197 4.23 -11.66 19.29
C VAL A 197 2.72 -11.50 19.48
N LEU A 198 2.00 -11.14 18.43
CA LEU A 198 0.54 -10.94 18.48
C LEU A 198 -0.18 -12.25 18.79
N THR A 199 0.22 -13.36 18.18
CA THR A 199 -0.36 -14.69 18.46
C THR A 199 -0.09 -15.12 19.89
N ALA A 200 1.14 -15.00 20.37
CA ALA A 200 1.50 -15.32 21.75
C ALA A 200 0.74 -14.45 22.76
N SER A 201 0.63 -13.14 22.50
CA SER A 201 -0.11 -12.20 23.34
C SER A 201 -1.61 -12.48 23.32
N GLY A 202 -2.21 -12.75 22.16
CA GLY A 202 -3.61 -13.13 22.04
C GLY A 202 -3.95 -14.36 22.85
N LEU A 203 -3.13 -15.42 22.77
CA LEU A 203 -3.32 -16.62 23.57
C LEU A 203 -3.16 -16.37 25.07
N SER A 204 -2.26 -15.49 25.47
CA SER A 204 -2.05 -15.17 26.89
C SER A 204 -3.14 -14.25 27.48
N SER A 205 -3.92 -13.58 26.63
CA SER A 205 -5.03 -12.71 27.07
C SER A 205 -6.34 -13.46 27.31
N ILE A 206 -6.42 -14.75 26.97
CA ILE A 206 -7.61 -15.56 27.23
C ILE A 206 -7.76 -15.78 28.75
N PRO A 207 -8.90 -15.35 29.35
CA PRO A 207 -9.14 -15.54 30.79
C PRO A 207 -9.14 -17.03 31.19
N ASN A 208 -8.54 -17.35 32.32
CA ASN A 208 -8.46 -18.72 32.83
C ASN A 208 -9.86 -19.39 33.03
N ALA A 209 -10.88 -18.57 33.30
CA ALA A 209 -12.27 -19.05 33.43
C ALA A 209 -12.77 -19.85 32.22
N TYR A 210 -12.33 -19.52 31.01
CA TYR A 210 -12.70 -20.28 29.80
C TYR A 210 -12.02 -21.66 29.78
N PHE A 211 -10.79 -21.76 30.27
CA PHE A 211 -10.10 -23.04 30.35
C PHE A 211 -10.69 -23.92 31.46
N GLU A 212 -11.09 -23.35 32.61
CA GLU A 212 -11.77 -24.02 33.68
C GLU A 212 -13.16 -24.53 33.26
N ALA A 213 -13.94 -23.67 32.57
CA ALA A 213 -15.24 -24.08 32.01
C ALA A 213 -15.10 -25.21 30.98
N ALA A 214 -14.11 -25.15 30.10
CA ALA A 214 -13.81 -26.20 29.15
C ALA A 214 -13.42 -27.53 29.84
N ALA A 215 -12.61 -27.43 30.91
CA ALA A 215 -12.21 -28.60 31.67
C ALA A 215 -13.39 -29.31 32.41
N THR A 216 -14.39 -28.52 32.85
CA THR A 216 -15.59 -29.08 33.49
C THR A 216 -16.56 -29.69 32.50
N LEU A 217 -16.66 -29.16 31.28
CA LEU A 217 -17.58 -29.65 30.24
C LEU A 217 -17.04 -30.88 29.50
N VAL A 218 -15.73 -31.09 29.50
CA VAL A 218 -15.09 -32.18 28.73
C VAL A 218 -14.34 -33.10 29.66
N ALA A 219 -15.06 -33.97 30.32
CA ALA A 219 -14.53 -35.05 31.19
C ALA A 219 -13.87 -36.21 30.43
N SER A 220 -13.28 -36.00 29.26
CA SER A 220 -12.64 -37.05 28.46
C SER A 220 -11.13 -36.90 28.45
N ASN A 221 -10.43 -37.91 28.95
CA ASN A 221 -8.98 -38.06 29.05
C ASN A 221 -8.19 -37.98 27.71
N ARG A 222 -8.87 -37.68 26.59
CA ARG A 222 -8.28 -37.62 25.25
C ARG A 222 -8.12 -36.21 24.68
N TYR A 223 -8.54 -35.19 25.42
CA TYR A 223 -8.23 -33.81 24.98
C TYR A 223 -6.78 -33.49 25.30
N PRO A 224 -5.99 -33.12 24.31
CA PRO A 224 -4.58 -32.88 24.54
C PRO A 224 -4.35 -31.68 25.50
N LEU A 225 -3.47 -31.89 26.47
CA LEU A 225 -3.10 -30.93 27.52
C LEU A 225 -2.61 -29.58 27.01
N TRP A 226 -2.32 -29.45 25.72
CA TRP A 226 -2.00 -28.18 25.07
C TRP A 226 -3.21 -27.29 24.88
N GLN A 227 -4.44 -27.81 25.04
CA GLN A 227 -5.67 -27.01 25.08
C GLN A 227 -5.96 -26.46 26.49
N LEU A 228 -5.41 -27.09 27.50
CA LEU A 228 -5.51 -26.63 28.88
C LEU A 228 -4.13 -26.07 29.24
N ARG A 229 -4.02 -24.77 29.19
CA ARG A 229 -2.83 -24.11 29.66
C ARG A 229 -2.71 -24.24 31.17
N ILE A 230 -1.89 -25.14 31.62
CA ILE A 230 -1.42 -25.24 33.00
C ILE A 230 -0.17 -24.39 33.15
#